data_1ef0c302e335c92dc2b38e0214409654
#
_entry.id   1ef0c302e335c92dc2b38e0214409654
#
_cell.length_a   1.000
_cell.length_b   1.000
_cell.length_c   1.000
_cell.angle_alpha   90.00
_cell.angle_beta   90.00
_cell.angle_gamma   90.00
#
_symmetry.space_group_name_H-M   'P 1'
#
loop_
_entity.id
_entity.type
_entity.pdbx_description
1 polymer ?
#
loop_
_entity_poly.entity_id
_entity_poly.type
_entity_poly.pdbx_seq_one_letter_code
_entity_poly.pdbx_strand_id
1 'polypeptide(L)'
;MERDKALNRLKNFHLYDWYYLLVMLLYVATLITNRMRPGVLAVCLMLLIIAELIFNKKIKIKGTVDILVLVYFFYNIISIIWETRSGFPGSVHISEFAVSVLPMIFYFVGKICGSKKDGASFYEKFIYAMLLIGFLGIYFHIFAPQFYIDYSFANSFISKADAATSRVRMDSVVGCTVLGALGVSGMLAGSFFMDSKDSRVKGIFFVLCNFVFAVLSNQRSAMVASLIVIFYINYLIFWQFDMVDKKYFRIELIVIVIALVALWLVDRELLLKIWWRLESLPLAVSERSEQWIAAINNMYSTWFGNGLGANGHKALGIEDAHVIADGGLIKLYCEEGIIGLSLYVYLMILTMKKGLSNMKAHFVEIGIIAIALLQSIGSNILAFQPVAPIFWFAIGRINSQEEEE
;
A
#
# COMPACT_ATOMS: atom_id res chain seq x y z
N MET A 1 -5.10 -42.16 1.41
CA MET A 1 -6.17 -41.13 1.43
C MET A 1 -5.80 -39.88 2.22
N GLU A 2 -5.40 -39.94 3.53
CA GLU A 2 -4.92 -38.71 4.25
C GLU A 2 -3.59 -38.20 3.76
N ARG A 3 -2.63 -39.07 3.44
CA ARG A 3 -1.32 -38.70 2.87
C ARG A 3 -1.47 -38.04 1.49
N ASP A 4 -2.42 -38.50 0.67
CA ASP A 4 -2.69 -37.93 -0.64
C ASP A 4 -3.41 -36.57 -0.53
N LYS A 5 -4.29 -36.40 0.48
CA LYS A 5 -4.90 -35.12 0.82
C LYS A 5 -3.86 -34.12 1.33
N ALA A 6 -2.92 -34.56 2.16
CA ALA A 6 -1.82 -33.72 2.64
C ALA A 6 -0.87 -33.32 1.51
N LEU A 7 -0.51 -34.26 0.63
CA LEU A 7 0.33 -33.98 -0.56
C LEU A 7 -0.36 -33.02 -1.53
N ASN A 8 -1.66 -33.16 -1.75
CA ASN A 8 -2.44 -32.23 -2.59
C ASN A 8 -2.58 -30.84 -1.95
N ARG A 9 -2.67 -30.75 -0.61
CA ARG A 9 -2.63 -29.45 0.10
C ARG A 9 -1.27 -28.79 -0.03
N LEU A 10 -0.17 -29.53 0.04
CA LEU A 10 1.20 -29.01 -0.16
C LEU A 10 1.45 -28.56 -1.61
N LYS A 11 0.89 -29.27 -2.59
CA LYS A 11 0.98 -28.87 -4.01
C LYS A 11 0.25 -27.55 -4.32
N ASN A 12 -0.78 -27.22 -3.54
CA ASN A 12 -1.56 -25.99 -3.68
C ASN A 12 -1.10 -24.87 -2.73
N PHE A 13 0.00 -25.09 -1.99
CA PHE A 13 0.58 -24.05 -1.14
C PHE A 13 1.51 -23.18 -1.98
N HIS A 14 1.18 -21.90 -2.08
CA HIS A 14 2.01 -20.91 -2.74
C HIS A 14 2.47 -19.86 -1.74
N LEU A 15 3.78 -19.62 -1.66
CA LEU A 15 4.37 -18.69 -0.70
C LEU A 15 3.85 -17.26 -0.90
N TYR A 16 3.63 -16.84 -2.13
CA TYR A 16 3.10 -15.51 -2.44
C TYR A 16 1.72 -15.24 -1.84
N ASP A 17 0.87 -16.26 -1.69
CA ASP A 17 -0.44 -16.11 -1.05
C ASP A 17 -0.34 -15.73 0.43
N TRP A 18 0.69 -16.24 1.11
CA TRP A 18 0.93 -16.06 2.54
C TRP A 18 1.86 -14.89 2.86
N TYR A 19 2.38 -14.21 1.84
CA TYR A 19 3.37 -13.16 2.00
C TYR A 19 2.97 -12.12 3.05
N TYR A 20 1.78 -11.53 2.93
CA TYR A 20 1.32 -10.51 3.85
C TYR A 20 1.18 -11.01 5.28
N LEU A 21 0.60 -12.19 5.46
CA LEU A 21 0.43 -12.76 6.81
C LEU A 21 1.80 -13.03 7.45
N LEU A 22 2.74 -13.60 6.69
CA LEU A 22 4.09 -13.87 7.18
C LEU A 22 4.83 -12.57 7.52
N VAL A 23 4.80 -11.57 6.63
CA VAL A 23 5.44 -10.27 6.88
C VAL A 23 4.85 -9.59 8.12
N MET A 24 3.52 -9.57 8.27
CA MET A 24 2.89 -8.94 9.43
C MET A 24 3.20 -9.70 10.73
N LEU A 25 3.27 -11.03 10.69
CA LEU A 25 3.75 -11.82 11.84
C LEU A 25 5.20 -11.49 12.21
N LEU A 26 6.07 -11.23 11.23
CA LEU A 26 7.45 -10.78 11.50
C LEU A 26 7.48 -9.40 12.16
N TYR A 27 6.61 -8.47 11.74
CA TYR A 27 6.47 -7.18 12.43
C TYR A 27 5.95 -7.36 13.85
N VAL A 28 4.97 -8.22 14.09
CA VAL A 28 4.47 -8.54 15.44
C VAL A 28 5.58 -9.17 16.30
N ALA A 29 6.42 -10.02 15.71
CA ALA A 29 7.53 -10.63 16.45
C ALA A 29 8.57 -9.62 16.94
N THR A 30 8.63 -8.40 16.37
CA THR A 30 9.50 -7.32 16.91
C THR A 30 9.08 -6.85 18.28
N LEU A 31 7.82 -7.06 18.70
CA LEU A 31 7.35 -6.77 20.05
C LEU A 31 8.02 -7.67 21.10
N ILE A 32 8.46 -8.87 20.70
CA ILE A 32 9.11 -9.84 21.58
C ILE A 32 10.62 -9.67 21.52
N THR A 33 11.19 -9.29 20.38
CA THR A 33 12.63 -9.16 20.21
C THR A 33 13.01 -8.01 19.28
N ASN A 34 13.77 -7.05 19.82
CA ASN A 34 14.31 -5.92 19.05
C ASN A 34 15.40 -6.31 18.04
N ARG A 35 15.79 -7.58 17.98
CA ARG A 35 16.82 -8.07 17.06
C ARG A 35 16.28 -8.40 15.67
N MET A 36 14.98 -8.56 15.53
CA MET A 36 14.35 -8.83 14.24
C MET A 36 14.33 -7.57 13.35
N ARG A 37 14.66 -7.77 12.10
CA ARG A 37 14.58 -6.75 11.04
C ARG A 37 13.51 -7.18 10.03
N PRO A 38 12.24 -6.90 10.25
CA PRO A 38 11.14 -7.43 9.43
C PRO A 38 11.29 -7.04 7.95
N GLY A 39 11.82 -5.84 7.65
CA GLY A 39 12.10 -5.42 6.28
C GLY A 39 13.08 -6.32 5.55
N VAL A 40 14.18 -6.75 6.21
CA VAL A 40 15.15 -7.67 5.60
C VAL A 40 14.52 -9.04 5.35
N LEU A 41 13.77 -9.56 6.32
CA LEU A 41 13.10 -10.86 6.18
C LEU A 41 12.01 -10.82 5.10
N ALA A 42 11.32 -9.72 4.94
CA ALA A 42 10.35 -9.54 3.86
C ALA A 42 11.04 -9.52 2.48
N VAL A 43 12.25 -8.93 2.36
CA VAL A 43 13.07 -9.03 1.14
C VAL A 43 13.44 -10.49 0.87
N CYS A 44 13.88 -11.25 1.89
CA CYS A 44 14.16 -12.68 1.75
C CYS A 44 12.93 -13.47 1.26
N LEU A 45 11.73 -13.16 1.79
CA LEU A 45 10.47 -13.78 1.32
C LEU A 45 10.19 -13.43 -0.15
N MET A 46 10.43 -12.20 -0.58
CA MET A 46 10.27 -11.83 -2.00
C MET A 46 11.25 -12.59 -2.90
N LEU A 47 12.51 -12.77 -2.48
CA LEU A 47 13.48 -13.55 -3.22
C LEU A 47 13.07 -15.04 -3.31
N LEU A 48 12.49 -15.60 -2.27
CA LEU A 48 11.93 -16.96 -2.30
C LEU A 48 10.72 -17.06 -3.25
N ILE A 49 9.85 -16.04 -3.29
CA ILE A 49 8.76 -15.97 -4.25
C ILE A 49 9.29 -15.90 -5.69
N ILE A 50 10.32 -15.10 -5.94
CA ILE A 50 10.99 -15.05 -7.26
C ILE A 50 11.50 -16.44 -7.66
N ALA A 51 12.16 -17.12 -6.75
CA ALA A 51 12.64 -18.47 -6.98
C ALA A 51 11.49 -19.43 -7.28
N GLU A 52 10.40 -19.39 -6.48
CA GLU A 52 9.19 -20.20 -6.73
C GLU A 52 8.61 -19.96 -8.12
N LEU A 53 8.51 -18.69 -8.55
CA LEU A 53 7.94 -18.32 -9.85
C LEU A 53 8.82 -18.80 -11.02
N ILE A 54 10.15 -18.69 -10.88
CA ILE A 54 11.10 -19.11 -11.90
C ILE A 54 11.13 -20.65 -12.02
N PHE A 55 11.27 -21.37 -10.91
CA PHE A 55 11.31 -22.84 -10.91
C PHE A 55 10.02 -23.46 -11.44
N ASN A 56 8.88 -22.87 -11.12
CA ASN A 56 7.59 -23.34 -11.61
C ASN A 56 7.24 -22.82 -13.01
N LYS A 57 8.14 -22.08 -13.68
CA LYS A 57 7.93 -21.49 -15.03
C LYS A 57 6.63 -20.69 -15.15
N LYS A 58 6.23 -20.01 -14.06
CA LYS A 58 4.97 -19.25 -13.99
C LYS A 58 5.09 -17.86 -14.63
N ILE A 59 6.30 -17.34 -14.86
CA ILE A 59 6.52 -16.04 -15.49
C ILE A 59 6.31 -16.17 -17.00
N LYS A 60 5.22 -15.57 -17.49
CA LYS A 60 4.89 -15.50 -18.92
C LYS A 60 4.90 -14.05 -19.39
N ILE A 61 5.77 -13.72 -20.32
CA ILE A 61 5.90 -12.39 -20.94
C ILE A 61 5.21 -12.47 -22.29
N LYS A 62 4.06 -11.82 -22.45
CA LYS A 62 3.26 -11.90 -23.69
C LYS A 62 2.69 -10.55 -24.16
N GLY A 63 2.63 -9.55 -23.31
CA GLY A 63 1.99 -8.27 -23.60
C GLY A 63 2.93 -7.07 -23.51
N THR A 64 2.51 -5.95 -24.10
CA THR A 64 3.24 -4.67 -24.04
C THR A 64 3.51 -4.23 -22.60
N VAL A 65 2.53 -4.41 -21.70
CA VAL A 65 2.67 -4.06 -20.29
C VAL A 65 3.73 -4.92 -19.61
N ASP A 66 3.84 -6.21 -19.96
CA ASP A 66 4.88 -7.09 -19.41
C ASP A 66 6.29 -6.57 -19.77
N ILE A 67 6.45 -6.17 -21.02
CA ILE A 67 7.73 -5.61 -21.51
C ILE A 67 8.03 -4.29 -20.79
N LEU A 68 7.03 -3.41 -20.65
CA LEU A 68 7.22 -2.14 -19.94
C LEU A 68 7.59 -2.34 -18.48
N VAL A 69 6.98 -3.28 -17.77
CA VAL A 69 7.35 -3.64 -16.40
C VAL A 69 8.81 -4.07 -16.32
N LEU A 70 9.26 -4.92 -17.26
CA LEU A 70 10.66 -5.34 -17.31
C LEU A 70 11.61 -4.19 -17.67
N VAL A 71 11.25 -3.35 -18.65
CA VAL A 71 12.05 -2.19 -19.05
C VAL A 71 12.18 -1.23 -17.86
N TYR A 72 11.08 -0.95 -17.14
CA TYR A 72 11.11 -0.09 -15.95
C TYR A 72 11.93 -0.72 -14.82
N PHE A 73 11.82 -2.03 -14.60
CA PHE A 73 12.63 -2.76 -13.63
C PHE A 73 14.13 -2.65 -13.94
N PHE A 74 14.54 -2.91 -15.20
CA PHE A 74 15.93 -2.80 -15.61
C PHE A 74 16.44 -1.35 -15.64
N TYR A 75 15.59 -0.38 -15.98
CA TYR A 75 15.92 1.03 -15.87
C TYR A 75 16.34 1.38 -14.42
N ASN A 76 15.57 0.91 -13.44
CA ASN A 76 15.88 1.13 -12.04
C ASN A 76 17.16 0.41 -11.58
N ILE A 77 17.50 -0.76 -12.12
CA ILE A 77 18.80 -1.40 -11.86
C ILE A 77 19.96 -0.55 -12.39
N ILE A 78 19.83 -0.09 -13.64
CA ILE A 78 20.90 0.66 -14.30
C ILE A 78 21.07 2.05 -13.68
N SER A 79 20.06 2.60 -12.99
CA SER A 79 20.10 3.92 -12.38
C SER A 79 21.21 4.09 -11.33
N ILE A 80 21.78 3.01 -10.81
CA ILE A 80 22.95 3.02 -9.93
C ILE A 80 24.16 3.73 -10.57
N ILE A 81 24.25 3.75 -11.91
CA ILE A 81 25.39 4.37 -12.63
C ILE A 81 25.37 5.87 -12.47
N TRP A 82 24.22 6.50 -12.60
CA TRP A 82 24.13 7.96 -12.45
C TRP A 82 23.93 8.39 -11.00
N GLU A 83 23.40 7.52 -10.14
CA GLU A 83 23.35 7.76 -8.71
C GLU A 83 24.76 7.89 -8.12
N THR A 84 25.66 6.97 -8.43
CA THR A 84 27.06 7.07 -8.00
C THR A 84 27.78 8.28 -8.59
N ARG A 85 27.43 8.72 -9.79
CA ARG A 85 27.96 9.94 -10.40
C ARG A 85 27.40 11.22 -9.76
N SER A 86 26.18 11.18 -9.21
CA SER A 86 25.59 12.28 -8.46
C SER A 86 26.08 12.39 -7.01
N GLY A 87 27.01 11.52 -6.60
CA GLY A 87 27.66 11.56 -5.29
C GLY A 87 27.02 10.70 -4.22
N PHE A 88 25.96 9.93 -4.54
CA PHE A 88 25.31 9.04 -3.57
C PHE A 88 25.97 7.66 -3.51
N PRO A 89 26.09 7.06 -2.31
CA PRO A 89 26.66 5.72 -2.16
C PRO A 89 25.69 4.65 -2.68
N GLY A 90 26.20 3.64 -3.38
CA GLY A 90 25.39 2.53 -3.90
C GLY A 90 24.59 1.73 -2.87
N SER A 91 24.91 1.89 -1.57
CA SER A 91 24.09 1.32 -0.48
C SER A 91 22.70 1.96 -0.37
N VAL A 92 22.55 3.24 -0.75
CA VAL A 92 21.27 3.94 -0.81
C VAL A 92 20.41 3.31 -1.89
N HIS A 93 21.00 3.13 -3.09
CA HIS A 93 20.35 2.46 -4.22
C HIS A 93 19.85 1.06 -3.86
N ILE A 94 20.72 0.20 -3.33
CA ILE A 94 20.37 -1.16 -2.96
C ILE A 94 19.23 -1.18 -1.92
N SER A 95 19.29 -0.28 -0.95
CA SER A 95 18.29 -0.19 0.11
C SER A 95 16.92 0.27 -0.44
N GLU A 96 16.92 1.24 -1.34
CA GLU A 96 15.66 1.71 -1.96
C GLU A 96 15.14 0.70 -2.97
N PHE A 97 16.00 0.08 -3.77
CA PHE A 97 15.64 -0.98 -4.69
C PHE A 97 14.89 -2.13 -3.99
N ALA A 98 15.38 -2.53 -2.82
CA ALA A 98 14.77 -3.61 -2.04
C ALA A 98 13.33 -3.27 -1.55
N VAL A 99 13.00 -1.99 -1.35
CA VAL A 99 11.68 -1.59 -0.81
C VAL A 99 10.71 -1.08 -1.86
N SER A 100 11.19 -0.47 -2.95
CA SER A 100 10.33 0.15 -3.97
C SER A 100 10.28 -0.61 -5.31
N VAL A 101 11.39 -1.24 -5.73
CA VAL A 101 11.49 -1.90 -7.03
C VAL A 101 11.31 -3.42 -6.95
N LEU A 102 11.95 -4.08 -5.99
CA LEU A 102 11.81 -5.53 -5.81
C LEU A 102 10.35 -5.99 -5.67
N PRO A 103 9.43 -5.23 -4.99
CA PRO A 103 8.01 -5.56 -4.95
C PRO A 103 7.31 -5.65 -6.30
N MET A 104 7.89 -5.16 -7.40
CA MET A 104 7.36 -5.33 -8.76
C MET A 104 7.16 -6.79 -9.15
N ILE A 105 7.81 -7.73 -8.47
CA ILE A 105 7.57 -9.17 -8.66
C ILE A 105 6.10 -9.54 -8.45
N PHE A 106 5.38 -8.81 -7.60
CA PHE A 106 3.96 -9.02 -7.37
C PHE A 106 3.08 -8.70 -8.59
N TYR A 107 3.61 -8.02 -9.60
CA TYR A 107 2.99 -7.95 -10.92
C TYR A 107 2.79 -9.35 -11.52
N PHE A 108 3.81 -10.19 -11.50
CA PHE A 108 3.70 -11.56 -12.00
C PHE A 108 2.83 -12.44 -11.12
N VAL A 109 2.84 -12.23 -9.79
CA VAL A 109 1.90 -12.88 -8.87
C VAL A 109 0.46 -12.52 -9.24
N GLY A 110 0.17 -11.24 -9.45
CA GLY A 110 -1.16 -10.76 -9.85
C GLY A 110 -1.63 -11.39 -11.17
N LYS A 111 -0.73 -11.54 -12.13
CA LYS A 111 -1.03 -12.22 -13.42
C LYS A 111 -1.40 -13.70 -13.24
N ILE A 112 -0.73 -14.40 -12.33
CA ILE A 112 -1.01 -15.81 -12.03
C ILE A 112 -2.34 -15.93 -11.30
N CYS A 113 -2.63 -14.99 -10.39
CA CYS A 113 -3.89 -14.91 -9.65
C CYS A 113 -5.01 -14.22 -10.46
N GLY A 114 -5.02 -14.35 -11.79
CA GLY A 114 -6.03 -13.74 -12.68
C GLY A 114 -7.45 -14.24 -12.40
N SER A 115 -7.62 -15.53 -12.08
CA SER A 115 -8.92 -16.08 -11.77
C SER A 115 -9.56 -15.42 -10.53
N LYS A 116 -10.90 -15.38 -10.49
CA LYS A 116 -11.64 -14.85 -9.33
C LYS A 116 -11.30 -15.61 -8.05
N LYS A 117 -11.11 -16.92 -8.12
CA LYS A 117 -10.80 -17.78 -6.98
C LYS A 117 -9.42 -17.50 -6.40
N ASP A 118 -8.39 -17.40 -7.25
CA ASP A 118 -7.02 -17.16 -6.80
C ASP A 118 -6.86 -15.74 -6.28
N GLY A 119 -7.49 -14.75 -6.93
CA GLY A 119 -7.56 -13.39 -6.42
C GLY A 119 -8.25 -13.29 -5.08
N ALA A 120 -9.37 -14.01 -4.87
CA ALA A 120 -10.06 -14.09 -3.59
C ALA A 120 -9.14 -14.65 -2.49
N SER A 121 -8.38 -15.71 -2.78
CA SER A 121 -7.44 -16.32 -1.82
C SER A 121 -6.37 -15.33 -1.37
N PHE A 122 -5.77 -14.59 -2.30
CA PHE A 122 -4.76 -13.58 -1.98
C PHE A 122 -5.34 -12.42 -1.15
N TYR A 123 -6.46 -11.82 -1.59
CA TYR A 123 -7.11 -10.72 -0.87
C TYR A 123 -7.56 -11.12 0.52
N GLU A 124 -8.09 -12.32 0.69
CA GLU A 124 -8.51 -12.81 2.01
C GLU A 124 -7.35 -12.87 3.00
N LYS A 125 -6.22 -13.45 2.60
CA LYS A 125 -5.02 -13.53 3.45
C LYS A 125 -4.40 -12.17 3.71
N PHE A 126 -4.42 -11.28 2.72
CA PHE A 126 -4.04 -9.88 2.88
C PHE A 126 -4.89 -9.20 3.97
N ILE A 127 -6.21 -9.36 3.89
CA ILE A 127 -7.13 -8.76 4.87
C ILE A 127 -6.92 -9.37 6.27
N TYR A 128 -6.70 -10.68 6.39
CA TYR A 128 -6.40 -11.29 7.69
C TYR A 128 -5.11 -10.72 8.29
N ALA A 129 -4.10 -10.47 7.48
CA ALA A 129 -2.89 -9.79 7.93
C ALA A 129 -3.20 -8.37 8.43
N MET A 130 -4.08 -7.64 7.73
CA MET A 130 -4.54 -6.32 8.15
C MET A 130 -5.35 -6.35 9.44
N LEU A 131 -6.26 -7.31 9.59
CA LEU A 131 -7.02 -7.48 10.83
C LEU A 131 -6.09 -7.75 12.02
N LEU A 132 -5.06 -8.59 11.83
CA LEU A 132 -4.07 -8.89 12.85
C LEU A 132 -3.39 -7.60 13.36
N ILE A 133 -2.78 -6.81 12.46
CA ILE A 133 -2.06 -5.59 12.86
C ILE A 133 -3.00 -4.48 13.30
N GLY A 134 -4.19 -4.37 12.70
CA GLY A 134 -5.18 -3.36 13.03
C GLY A 134 -5.76 -3.56 14.43
N PHE A 135 -6.21 -4.74 14.77
CA PHE A 135 -6.72 -5.04 16.11
C PHE A 135 -5.63 -4.98 17.18
N LEU A 136 -4.42 -5.42 16.85
CA LEU A 136 -3.28 -5.27 17.75
C LEU A 136 -2.97 -3.77 17.99
N GLY A 137 -3.04 -2.94 16.94
CA GLY A 137 -2.88 -1.50 17.05
C GLY A 137 -3.96 -0.87 17.94
N ILE A 138 -5.23 -1.24 17.79
CA ILE A 138 -6.33 -0.78 18.65
C ILE A 138 -6.07 -1.20 20.11
N TYR A 139 -5.70 -2.45 20.33
CA TYR A 139 -5.42 -2.95 21.66
C TYR A 139 -4.36 -2.13 22.37
N PHE A 140 -3.20 -1.91 21.72
CA PHE A 140 -2.13 -1.11 22.30
C PHE A 140 -2.52 0.37 22.47
N HIS A 141 -3.22 0.93 21.50
CA HIS A 141 -3.61 2.34 21.54
C HIS A 141 -4.57 2.64 22.70
N ILE A 142 -5.49 1.72 23.03
CA ILE A 142 -6.51 1.90 24.07
C ILE A 142 -6.04 1.37 25.43
N PHE A 143 -5.51 0.14 25.49
CA PHE A 143 -5.28 -0.57 26.74
C PHE A 143 -3.84 -0.51 27.24
N ALA A 144 -2.87 -0.26 26.37
CA ALA A 144 -1.46 -0.16 26.73
C ALA A 144 -0.77 1.05 26.08
N PRO A 145 -1.30 2.29 26.27
CA PRO A 145 -0.81 3.47 25.55
C PRO A 145 0.65 3.80 25.88
N GLN A 146 1.11 3.59 27.10
CA GLN A 146 2.50 3.88 27.45
C GLN A 146 3.47 2.91 26.76
N PHE A 147 3.18 1.61 26.80
CA PHE A 147 3.98 0.61 26.10
C PHE A 147 4.04 0.92 24.58
N TYR A 148 2.92 1.33 24.03
CA TYR A 148 2.81 1.68 22.62
C TYR A 148 3.65 2.91 22.25
N ILE A 149 3.64 3.94 23.09
CA ILE A 149 4.46 5.15 22.89
C ILE A 149 5.95 4.79 22.94
N ASP A 150 6.36 4.02 23.91
CA ASP A 150 7.76 3.61 24.08
C ASP A 150 8.23 2.74 22.92
N TYR A 151 7.38 1.81 22.45
CA TYR A 151 7.64 0.98 21.28
C TYR A 151 7.74 1.84 20.01
N SER A 152 6.80 2.72 19.76
CA SER A 152 6.77 3.58 18.57
C SER A 152 7.97 4.52 18.53
N PHE A 153 8.37 5.05 19.68
CA PHE A 153 9.56 5.88 19.81
C PHE A 153 10.85 5.08 19.55
N ALA A 154 10.98 3.90 20.14
CA ALA A 154 12.14 3.02 19.96
C ALA A 154 12.32 2.58 18.50
N ASN A 155 11.22 2.46 17.74
CA ASN A 155 11.23 2.08 16.32
C ASN A 155 11.20 3.28 15.36
N SER A 156 11.37 4.48 15.88
CA SER A 156 11.41 5.73 15.08
C SER A 156 10.13 6.01 14.27
N PHE A 157 8.98 5.46 14.69
CA PHE A 157 7.68 5.77 14.07
C PHE A 157 7.16 7.15 14.45
N ILE A 158 7.67 7.70 15.55
CA ILE A 158 7.35 9.05 16.04
C ILE A 158 8.63 9.80 16.38
N SER A 159 8.64 11.12 16.16
CA SER A 159 9.70 11.99 16.63
C SER A 159 9.54 12.30 18.13
N LYS A 160 10.60 12.82 18.76
CA LYS A 160 10.52 13.33 20.15
C LYS A 160 9.47 14.43 20.32
N ALA A 161 9.30 15.29 19.31
CA ALA A 161 8.28 16.33 19.29
C ALA A 161 6.86 15.76 19.20
N ASP A 162 6.69 14.63 18.51
CA ASP A 162 5.40 13.97 18.34
C ASP A 162 5.06 13.01 19.48
N ALA A 163 6.00 12.68 20.38
CA ALA A 163 5.77 11.74 21.48
C ALA A 163 4.60 12.16 22.39
N ALA A 164 4.44 13.47 22.64
CA ALA A 164 3.30 14.01 23.38
C ALA A 164 1.97 13.91 22.60
N THR A 165 2.02 13.90 21.26
CA THR A 165 0.87 13.82 20.37
C THR A 165 0.62 12.39 19.86
N SER A 166 1.46 11.43 20.19
CA SER A 166 1.42 10.03 19.70
C SER A 166 0.14 9.28 20.09
N ARG A 167 -0.56 9.74 21.14
CA ARG A 167 -1.91 9.23 21.47
C ARG A 167 -2.96 9.53 20.40
N VAL A 168 -2.63 10.40 19.44
CA VAL A 168 -3.54 10.81 18.37
C VAL A 168 -3.44 9.90 17.14
N ARG A 169 -2.31 9.20 16.93
CA ARG A 169 -2.07 8.34 15.77
C ARG A 169 -1.91 6.90 16.19
N MET A 170 -2.62 6.01 15.53
CA MET A 170 -2.42 4.59 15.69
C MET A 170 -1.37 4.12 14.70
N ASP A 171 -0.14 3.84 15.17
CA ASP A 171 0.96 3.34 14.33
C ASP A 171 0.91 1.82 14.17
N SER A 172 0.32 1.09 15.11
CA SER A 172 0.45 -0.36 15.21
C SER A 172 1.93 -0.79 15.24
N VAL A 173 2.27 -1.91 14.62
CA VAL A 173 3.66 -2.39 14.50
C VAL A 173 4.33 -2.00 13.17
N VAL A 174 3.65 -1.25 12.31
CA VAL A 174 4.12 -0.91 10.95
C VAL A 174 4.26 0.60 10.71
N GLY A 175 3.81 1.44 11.66
CA GLY A 175 3.74 2.89 11.52
C GLY A 175 2.43 3.38 10.89
N CYS A 176 1.99 4.59 11.28
CA CYS A 176 0.68 5.14 10.89
C CYS A 176 0.50 5.28 9.37
N THR A 177 1.55 5.69 8.65
CA THR A 177 1.50 5.87 7.20
C THR A 177 1.25 4.55 6.48
N VAL A 178 1.95 3.49 6.87
CA VAL A 178 1.79 2.15 6.32
C VAL A 178 0.43 1.57 6.69
N LEU A 179 0.03 1.66 7.97
CA LEU A 179 -1.27 1.20 8.43
C LEU A 179 -2.42 1.87 7.70
N GLY A 180 -2.34 3.20 7.52
CA GLY A 180 -3.35 3.97 6.79
C GLY A 180 -3.46 3.55 5.32
N ALA A 181 -2.34 3.46 4.61
CA ALA A 181 -2.31 3.07 3.20
C ALA A 181 -2.81 1.64 2.97
N LEU A 182 -2.36 0.70 3.81
CA LEU A 182 -2.82 -0.69 3.76
C LEU A 182 -4.28 -0.82 4.18
N GLY A 183 -4.76 -0.03 5.16
CA GLY A 183 -6.16 0.02 5.55
C GLY A 183 -7.06 0.40 4.38
N VAL A 184 -6.69 1.45 3.63
CA VAL A 184 -7.43 1.85 2.42
C VAL A 184 -7.41 0.74 1.35
N SER A 185 -6.26 0.11 1.12
CA SER A 185 -6.16 -1.05 0.22
C SER A 185 -6.99 -2.24 0.72
N GLY A 186 -7.07 -2.43 2.04
CA GLY A 186 -7.89 -3.45 2.70
C GLY A 186 -9.40 -3.23 2.53
N MET A 187 -9.85 -1.97 2.51
CA MET A 187 -11.24 -1.64 2.17
C MET A 187 -11.58 -2.08 0.75
N LEU A 188 -10.73 -1.77 -0.22
CA LEU A 188 -10.91 -2.16 -1.61
C LEU A 188 -10.86 -3.69 -1.78
N ALA A 189 -9.88 -4.36 -1.17
CA ALA A 189 -9.82 -5.82 -1.16
C ALA A 189 -11.05 -6.45 -0.47
N GLY A 190 -11.58 -5.83 0.59
CA GLY A 190 -12.81 -6.25 1.27
C GLY A 190 -14.03 -6.17 0.36
N SER A 191 -14.11 -5.14 -0.49
CA SER A 191 -15.22 -4.98 -1.42
C SER A 191 -15.29 -6.07 -2.50
N PHE A 192 -14.18 -6.76 -2.78
CA PHE A 192 -14.16 -7.93 -3.64
C PHE A 192 -15.15 -9.02 -3.20
N PHE A 193 -15.33 -9.18 -1.88
CA PHE A 193 -16.23 -10.18 -1.29
C PHE A 193 -17.69 -9.73 -1.25
N MET A 194 -18.00 -8.48 -1.62
CA MET A 194 -19.38 -7.97 -1.62
C MET A 194 -20.17 -8.37 -2.86
N ASP A 195 -19.53 -8.84 -3.92
CA ASP A 195 -20.15 -9.29 -5.17
C ASP A 195 -21.04 -10.51 -4.96
N SER A 196 -20.65 -11.49 -4.15
CA SER A 196 -21.44 -12.69 -3.87
C SER A 196 -22.36 -12.49 -2.66
N LYS A 197 -23.61 -12.97 -2.73
CA LYS A 197 -24.55 -12.92 -1.61
C LYS A 197 -24.02 -13.64 -0.37
N ASP A 198 -23.33 -14.77 -0.56
CA ASP A 198 -22.83 -15.62 0.53
C ASP A 198 -21.66 -14.98 1.28
N SER A 199 -20.82 -14.19 0.59
CA SER A 199 -19.65 -13.53 1.18
C SER A 199 -19.87 -12.05 1.49
N ARG A 200 -21.04 -11.48 1.17
CA ARG A 200 -21.32 -10.04 1.29
C ARG A 200 -21.14 -9.52 2.71
N VAL A 201 -21.68 -10.21 3.71
CA VAL A 201 -21.55 -9.81 5.12
C VAL A 201 -20.08 -9.79 5.54
N LYS A 202 -19.31 -10.78 5.12
CA LYS A 202 -17.84 -10.84 5.32
C LYS A 202 -17.15 -9.66 4.65
N GLY A 203 -17.52 -9.33 3.41
CA GLY A 203 -16.99 -8.17 2.68
C GLY A 203 -17.25 -6.86 3.40
N ILE A 204 -18.50 -6.62 3.85
CA ILE A 204 -18.88 -5.43 4.62
C ILE A 204 -18.04 -5.33 5.91
N PHE A 205 -17.93 -6.42 6.65
CA PHE A 205 -17.10 -6.47 7.87
C PHE A 205 -15.63 -6.09 7.58
N PHE A 206 -15.07 -6.61 6.50
CA PHE A 206 -13.70 -6.29 6.08
C PHE A 206 -13.53 -4.82 5.71
N VAL A 207 -14.47 -4.25 4.97
CA VAL A 207 -14.46 -2.83 4.61
C VAL A 207 -14.52 -1.96 5.85
N LEU A 208 -15.44 -2.25 6.78
CA LEU A 208 -15.62 -1.45 8.00
C LEU A 208 -14.39 -1.51 8.92
N CYS A 209 -13.84 -2.71 9.17
CA CYS A 209 -12.63 -2.83 9.99
C CYS A 209 -11.46 -2.03 9.41
N ASN A 210 -11.22 -2.18 8.10
CA ASN A 210 -10.12 -1.48 7.44
C ASN A 210 -10.35 0.04 7.35
N PHE A 211 -11.60 0.49 7.22
CA PHE A 211 -11.96 1.90 7.35
C PHE A 211 -11.57 2.46 8.73
N VAL A 212 -11.92 1.75 9.80
CA VAL A 212 -11.55 2.14 11.17
C VAL A 212 -10.03 2.23 11.31
N PHE A 213 -9.26 1.26 10.78
CA PHE A 213 -7.80 1.29 10.83
C PHE A 213 -7.22 2.48 10.07
N ALA A 214 -7.74 2.77 8.87
CA ALA A 214 -7.32 3.91 8.07
C ALA A 214 -7.59 5.25 8.79
N VAL A 215 -8.76 5.41 9.41
CA VAL A 215 -9.11 6.63 10.17
C VAL A 215 -8.27 6.76 11.44
N LEU A 216 -8.13 5.68 12.23
CA LEU A 216 -7.36 5.70 13.46
C LEU A 216 -5.85 5.90 13.23
N SER A 217 -5.33 5.55 12.05
CA SER A 217 -3.95 5.89 11.67
C SER A 217 -3.69 7.40 11.70
N ASN A 218 -4.74 8.21 11.62
CA ASN A 218 -4.73 9.67 11.58
C ASN A 218 -3.74 10.23 10.54
N GLN A 219 -3.51 9.46 9.46
CA GLN A 219 -2.75 9.90 8.31
C GLN A 219 -3.68 10.64 7.34
N ARG A 220 -3.42 11.93 7.07
CA ARG A 220 -4.29 12.81 6.29
C ARG A 220 -4.67 12.19 4.93
N SER A 221 -3.67 11.70 4.19
CA SER A 221 -3.90 11.08 2.87
C SER A 221 -4.76 9.82 2.95
N ALA A 222 -4.59 8.98 3.99
CA ALA A 222 -5.39 7.77 4.19
C ALA A 222 -6.83 8.10 4.60
N MET A 223 -7.04 9.15 5.42
CA MET A 223 -8.38 9.59 5.82
C MET A 223 -9.18 10.08 4.60
N VAL A 224 -8.59 10.95 3.76
CA VAL A 224 -9.22 11.42 2.53
C VAL A 224 -9.46 10.25 1.57
N ALA A 225 -8.47 9.39 1.39
CA ALA A 225 -8.58 8.23 0.52
C ALA A 225 -9.66 7.25 1.00
N SER A 226 -9.81 7.02 2.31
CA SER A 226 -10.85 6.14 2.86
C SER A 226 -12.27 6.66 2.59
N LEU A 227 -12.47 7.98 2.67
CA LEU A 227 -13.75 8.61 2.29
C LEU A 227 -14.03 8.43 0.80
N ILE A 228 -13.03 8.70 -0.06
CA ILE A 228 -13.17 8.49 -1.52
C ILE A 228 -13.51 7.03 -1.82
N VAL A 229 -12.86 6.07 -1.16
CA VAL A 229 -13.10 4.63 -1.36
C VAL A 229 -14.51 4.24 -0.92
N ILE A 230 -15.03 4.76 0.19
CA ILE A 230 -16.44 4.52 0.58
C ILE A 230 -17.38 5.01 -0.52
N PHE A 231 -17.20 6.24 -1.02
CA PHE A 231 -18.02 6.75 -2.10
C PHE A 231 -17.89 5.91 -3.37
N TYR A 232 -16.69 5.52 -3.73
CA TYR A 232 -16.41 4.67 -4.89
C TYR A 232 -17.10 3.31 -4.79
N ILE A 233 -16.95 2.61 -3.67
CA ILE A 233 -17.57 1.29 -3.45
C ILE A 233 -19.08 1.43 -3.49
N ASN A 234 -19.66 2.43 -2.81
CA ASN A 234 -21.10 2.66 -2.78
C ASN A 234 -21.64 3.00 -4.17
N TYR A 235 -20.94 3.88 -4.91
CA TYR A 235 -21.34 4.21 -6.29
C TYR A 235 -21.39 2.96 -7.16
N LEU A 236 -20.37 2.11 -7.11
CA LEU A 236 -20.31 0.90 -7.93
C LEU A 236 -21.38 -0.12 -7.55
N ILE A 237 -21.58 -0.37 -6.26
CA ILE A 237 -22.49 -1.41 -5.77
C ILE A 237 -23.94 -1.02 -5.98
N PHE A 238 -24.32 0.24 -5.70
CA PHE A 238 -25.73 0.68 -5.72
C PHE A 238 -26.17 1.29 -7.03
N TRP A 239 -25.27 1.84 -7.85
CA TRP A 239 -25.65 2.55 -9.08
C TRP A 239 -25.05 1.94 -10.35
N GLN A 240 -23.75 1.62 -10.36
CA GLN A 240 -23.10 1.16 -11.58
C GLN A 240 -23.40 -0.32 -11.89
N PHE A 241 -23.37 -1.17 -10.88
CA PHE A 241 -23.53 -2.62 -11.06
C PHE A 241 -24.89 -3.14 -10.54
N ASP A 242 -25.64 -2.31 -9.84
CA ASP A 242 -26.96 -2.62 -9.26
C ASP A 242 -26.99 -3.95 -8.47
N MET A 243 -25.90 -4.22 -7.74
CA MET A 243 -25.70 -5.47 -7.00
C MET A 243 -26.57 -5.57 -5.76
N VAL A 244 -26.98 -4.44 -5.20
CA VAL A 244 -27.71 -4.33 -3.94
C VAL A 244 -28.83 -3.31 -4.08
N ASP A 245 -30.00 -3.63 -3.52
CA ASP A 245 -31.15 -2.70 -3.50
C ASP A 245 -30.79 -1.39 -2.79
N LYS A 246 -31.12 -0.27 -3.43
CA LYS A 246 -30.84 1.11 -2.96
C LYS A 246 -31.43 1.44 -1.59
N LYS A 247 -32.39 0.63 -1.08
CA LYS A 247 -32.87 0.78 0.30
C LYS A 247 -31.76 0.59 1.34
N TYR A 248 -30.79 -0.31 1.07
CA TYR A 248 -29.68 -0.55 1.99
C TYR A 248 -28.69 0.63 2.05
N PHE A 249 -28.54 1.39 0.98
CA PHE A 249 -27.79 2.66 1.02
C PHE A 249 -28.40 3.66 1.99
N ARG A 250 -29.74 3.77 2.05
CA ARG A 250 -30.41 4.63 3.03
C ARG A 250 -30.16 4.16 4.46
N ILE A 251 -30.17 2.84 4.69
CA ILE A 251 -29.87 2.25 5.99
C ILE A 251 -28.42 2.56 6.37
N GLU A 252 -27.48 2.40 5.44
CA GLU A 252 -26.07 2.74 5.65
C GLU A 252 -25.87 4.20 6.06
N LEU A 253 -26.51 5.14 5.35
CA LEU A 253 -26.48 6.56 5.72
C LEU A 253 -27.02 6.80 7.13
N ILE A 254 -28.13 6.17 7.49
CA ILE A 254 -28.70 6.30 8.84
C ILE A 254 -27.71 5.76 9.88
N VAL A 255 -27.09 4.62 9.64
CA VAL A 255 -26.10 4.02 10.55
C VAL A 255 -24.89 4.94 10.69
N ILE A 256 -24.38 5.52 9.60
CA ILE A 256 -23.27 6.48 9.64
C ILE A 256 -23.63 7.70 10.49
N VAL A 257 -24.82 8.29 10.27
CA VAL A 257 -25.28 9.43 11.05
C VAL A 257 -25.40 9.09 12.54
N ILE A 258 -25.99 7.93 12.87
CA ILE A 258 -26.11 7.47 14.26
C ILE A 258 -24.71 7.27 14.88
N ALA A 259 -23.78 6.67 14.14
CA ALA A 259 -22.40 6.45 14.61
C ALA A 259 -21.66 7.76 14.86
N LEU A 260 -21.82 8.77 13.99
CA LEU A 260 -21.23 10.10 14.17
C LEU A 260 -21.85 10.83 15.37
N VAL A 261 -23.16 10.77 15.55
CA VAL A 261 -23.84 11.33 16.73
C VAL A 261 -23.39 10.63 18.01
N ALA A 262 -23.30 9.30 18.00
CA ALA A 262 -22.83 8.54 19.16
C ALA A 262 -21.37 8.91 19.51
N LEU A 263 -20.50 9.01 18.49
CA LEU A 263 -19.11 9.42 18.70
C LEU A 263 -19.01 10.86 19.23
N TRP A 264 -19.85 11.79 18.73
CA TRP A 264 -19.92 13.14 19.25
C TRP A 264 -20.33 13.20 20.73
N LEU A 265 -21.25 12.32 21.13
CA LEU A 265 -21.72 12.28 22.52
C LEU A 265 -20.71 11.60 23.46
N VAL A 266 -19.93 10.61 22.95
CA VAL A 266 -18.98 9.82 23.76
C VAL A 266 -17.59 10.48 23.78
N ASP A 267 -17.08 10.91 22.64
CA ASP A 267 -15.74 11.51 22.53
C ASP A 267 -15.71 12.62 21.47
N ARG A 268 -16.22 13.79 21.86
CA ARG A 268 -16.19 15.00 21.05
C ARG A 268 -14.77 15.43 20.67
N GLU A 269 -13.80 15.22 21.56
CA GLU A 269 -12.42 15.63 21.33
C GLU A 269 -11.79 14.84 20.17
N LEU A 270 -12.08 13.56 20.07
CA LEU A 270 -11.59 12.74 18.95
C LEU A 270 -12.11 13.27 17.62
N LEU A 271 -13.40 13.59 17.51
CA LEU A 271 -13.98 14.17 16.30
C LEU A 271 -13.36 15.52 15.94
N LEU A 272 -13.15 16.40 16.93
CA LEU A 272 -12.51 17.69 16.71
C LEU A 272 -11.05 17.54 16.25
N LYS A 273 -10.30 16.56 16.79
CA LYS A 273 -8.94 16.24 16.36
C LYS A 273 -8.91 15.73 14.91
N ILE A 274 -9.85 14.86 14.53
CA ILE A 274 -10.01 14.39 13.14
C ILE A 274 -10.33 15.57 12.21
N TRP A 275 -11.28 16.42 12.59
CA TRP A 275 -11.66 17.60 11.80
C TRP A 275 -10.49 18.57 11.61
N TRP A 276 -9.82 18.95 12.68
CA TRP A 276 -8.65 19.82 12.63
C TRP A 276 -7.54 19.25 11.74
N ARG A 277 -7.37 17.93 11.75
CA ARG A 277 -6.38 17.26 10.92
C ARG A 277 -6.69 17.39 9.42
N LEU A 278 -7.96 17.35 9.06
CA LEU A 278 -8.42 17.57 7.66
C LEU A 278 -8.30 19.05 7.28
N GLU A 279 -8.69 19.95 8.15
CA GLU A 279 -8.61 21.41 7.94
C GLU A 279 -7.17 21.89 7.72
N SER A 280 -6.19 21.27 8.37
CA SER A 280 -4.76 21.60 8.23
C SER A 280 -4.09 21.03 6.97
N LEU A 281 -4.82 20.41 6.04
CA LEU A 281 -4.27 19.87 4.78
C LEU A 281 -3.58 20.93 3.90
N PRO A 282 -4.16 22.11 3.63
CA PRO A 282 -3.53 23.11 2.76
C PRO A 282 -2.18 23.59 3.29
N LEU A 283 -2.06 23.80 4.62
CA LEU A 283 -0.82 24.21 5.26
C LEU A 283 0.29 23.16 5.06
N ALA A 284 -0.06 21.89 5.21
CA ALA A 284 0.90 20.81 5.02
C ALA A 284 1.44 20.69 3.58
N VAL A 285 0.66 21.07 2.58
CA VAL A 285 1.11 21.12 1.18
C VAL A 285 2.08 22.28 0.96
N SER A 286 1.78 23.44 1.55
CA SER A 286 2.65 24.62 1.48
C SER A 286 4.04 24.37 2.05
N GLU A 287 4.13 23.75 3.24
CA GLU A 287 5.41 23.41 3.89
C GLU A 287 6.26 22.43 3.06
N ARG A 288 5.62 21.54 2.28
CA ARG A 288 6.33 20.56 1.44
C ARG A 288 6.82 21.12 0.11
N SER A 289 6.15 22.15 -0.41
CA SER A 289 6.49 22.72 -1.71
C SER A 289 7.91 23.26 -1.76
N GLU A 290 8.43 23.81 -0.67
CA GLU A 290 9.81 24.28 -0.58
C GLU A 290 10.82 23.13 -0.71
N GLN A 291 10.57 21.99 -0.05
CA GLN A 291 11.40 20.79 -0.18
C GLN A 291 11.37 20.25 -1.61
N TRP A 292 10.22 20.25 -2.27
CA TRP A 292 10.06 19.79 -3.64
C TRP A 292 10.83 20.68 -4.62
N ILE A 293 10.70 22.00 -4.48
CA ILE A 293 11.40 22.97 -5.32
C ILE A 293 12.93 22.85 -5.12
N ALA A 294 13.39 22.71 -3.88
CA ALA A 294 14.80 22.51 -3.59
C ALA A 294 15.34 21.23 -4.24
N ALA A 295 14.62 20.12 -4.14
CA ALA A 295 15.02 18.86 -4.75
C ALA A 295 15.06 18.94 -6.29
N ILE A 296 14.05 19.57 -6.91
CA ILE A 296 13.99 19.73 -8.37
C ILE A 296 15.13 20.61 -8.88
N ASN A 297 15.43 21.72 -8.19
CA ASN A 297 16.48 22.65 -8.60
C ASN A 297 17.90 22.05 -8.45
N ASN A 298 18.07 21.04 -7.63
CA ASN A 298 19.36 20.37 -7.39
C ASN A 298 19.44 18.98 -8.04
N MET A 299 18.64 18.70 -9.08
CA MET A 299 18.75 17.45 -9.81
C MET A 299 20.06 17.36 -10.59
N TYR A 300 20.76 16.23 -10.48
CA TYR A 300 21.94 15.92 -11.29
C TYR A 300 21.62 15.91 -12.79
N SER A 301 20.49 15.35 -13.17
CA SER A 301 20.02 15.29 -14.55
C SER A 301 18.50 15.32 -14.62
N THR A 302 17.94 16.24 -15.40
CA THR A 302 16.51 16.28 -15.67
C THR A 302 16.01 15.02 -16.40
N TRP A 303 16.87 14.41 -17.24
CA TRP A 303 16.51 13.22 -18.02
C TRP A 303 16.56 11.93 -17.20
N PHE A 304 17.59 11.76 -16.36
CA PHE A 304 17.88 10.53 -15.64
C PHE A 304 17.63 10.63 -14.13
N GLY A 305 17.45 11.84 -13.60
CA GLY A 305 17.32 12.08 -12.17
C GLY A 305 18.64 11.98 -11.41
N ASN A 306 18.54 11.81 -10.10
CA ASN A 306 19.65 11.66 -9.17
C ASN A 306 20.03 10.19 -8.93
N GLY A 307 19.19 9.24 -9.37
CA GLY A 307 19.26 7.82 -9.05
C GLY A 307 18.33 7.42 -7.92
N LEU A 308 18.05 6.14 -7.88
CA LEU A 308 17.05 5.53 -7.01
C LEU A 308 17.42 5.67 -5.51
N GLY A 309 16.58 6.32 -4.72
CA GLY A 309 16.77 6.53 -3.29
C GLY A 309 17.49 7.83 -2.92
N ALA A 310 18.08 8.55 -3.91
CA ALA A 310 18.83 9.77 -3.67
C ALA A 310 17.99 10.89 -3.03
N ASN A 311 16.69 10.92 -3.28
CA ASN A 311 15.76 11.88 -2.69
C ASN A 311 14.83 11.26 -1.65
N GLY A 312 15.06 10.00 -1.25
CA GLY A 312 14.28 9.26 -0.27
C GLY A 312 14.86 9.30 1.14
N HIS A 313 14.12 8.69 2.07
CA HIS A 313 14.56 8.56 3.49
C HIS A 313 15.91 7.81 3.65
N LYS A 314 16.34 7.06 2.64
CA LYS A 314 17.63 6.34 2.66
C LYS A 314 18.84 7.27 2.49
N ALA A 315 18.61 8.46 1.95
CA ALA A 315 19.63 9.50 1.80
C ALA A 315 19.72 10.43 3.02
N LEU A 316 18.92 10.22 4.06
CA LEU A 316 18.99 11.03 5.28
C LEU A 316 20.40 10.97 5.92
N GLY A 317 20.97 12.15 6.18
CA GLY A 317 22.29 12.29 6.76
C GLY A 317 23.45 12.27 5.75
N ILE A 318 23.16 12.19 4.45
CA ILE A 318 24.14 12.42 3.39
C ILE A 318 24.22 13.92 3.12
N GLU A 319 25.41 14.43 3.00
CA GLU A 319 25.69 15.83 2.67
C GLU A 319 25.08 16.15 1.28
N ASP A 320 24.46 17.31 1.15
CA ASP A 320 23.76 17.79 -0.06
C ASP A 320 22.53 16.94 -0.51
N ALA A 321 22.05 16.00 0.30
CA ALA A 321 20.84 15.27 -0.03
C ALA A 321 19.57 16.11 0.20
N HIS A 322 18.84 16.40 -0.87
CA HIS A 322 17.53 17.05 -0.81
C HIS A 322 16.43 16.00 -0.65
N VAL A 323 16.19 15.61 0.60
CA VAL A 323 15.23 14.52 0.92
C VAL A 323 13.81 15.04 0.80
N ILE A 324 12.99 14.31 0.04
CA ILE A 324 11.54 14.51 -0.07
C ILE A 324 10.86 13.57 0.92
N ALA A 325 10.47 14.11 2.06
CA ALA A 325 9.80 13.35 3.10
C ALA A 325 8.43 12.84 2.66
N ASP A 326 7.69 13.70 1.95
CA ASP A 326 6.33 13.45 1.45
C ASP A 326 6.18 14.02 0.05
N GLY A 327 5.68 13.22 -0.91
CA GLY A 327 5.54 13.60 -2.31
C GLY A 327 6.13 12.55 -3.25
N GLY A 328 5.55 11.34 -3.26
CA GLY A 328 6.08 10.17 -3.98
C GLY A 328 6.25 10.39 -5.48
N LEU A 329 5.36 11.15 -6.13
CA LEU A 329 5.49 11.44 -7.56
C LEU A 329 6.62 12.43 -7.85
N ILE A 330 6.82 13.42 -6.98
CA ILE A 330 7.95 14.37 -7.11
C ILE A 330 9.27 13.67 -6.81
N LYS A 331 9.27 12.80 -5.76
CA LYS A 331 10.42 11.94 -5.46
C LYS A 331 10.80 11.09 -6.67
N LEU A 332 9.82 10.42 -7.30
CA LEU A 332 10.03 9.59 -8.48
C LEU A 332 10.63 10.42 -9.64
N TYR A 333 10.12 11.63 -9.88
CA TYR A 333 10.70 12.54 -10.86
C TYR A 333 12.14 12.91 -10.53
N CYS A 334 12.44 13.28 -9.30
CA CYS A 334 13.81 13.67 -8.90
C CYS A 334 14.79 12.49 -8.96
N GLU A 335 14.35 11.28 -8.64
CA GLU A 335 15.19 10.08 -8.64
C GLU A 335 15.37 9.46 -10.03
N GLU A 336 14.32 9.42 -10.85
CA GLU A 336 14.31 8.69 -12.12
C GLU A 336 14.30 9.61 -13.36
N GLY A 337 14.14 10.90 -13.16
CA GLY A 337 14.08 11.90 -14.25
C GLY A 337 12.83 11.73 -15.14
N ILE A 338 12.82 12.46 -16.26
CA ILE A 338 11.73 12.40 -17.23
C ILE A 338 11.59 11.00 -17.84
N ILE A 339 12.68 10.27 -18.07
CA ILE A 339 12.64 8.96 -18.70
C ILE A 339 11.94 7.96 -17.80
N GLY A 340 12.36 7.82 -16.52
CA GLY A 340 11.73 6.89 -15.59
C GLY A 340 10.28 7.26 -15.30
N LEU A 341 10.01 8.54 -15.05
CA LEU A 341 8.64 9.05 -14.85
C LEU A 341 7.74 8.74 -16.05
N SER A 342 8.24 8.95 -17.29
CA SER A 342 7.46 8.66 -18.50
C SER A 342 7.14 7.18 -18.66
N LEU A 343 8.12 6.30 -18.37
CA LEU A 343 7.90 4.85 -18.38
C LEU A 343 6.84 4.45 -17.36
N TYR A 344 6.94 4.99 -16.14
CA TYR A 344 5.98 4.72 -15.07
C TYR A 344 4.56 5.22 -15.44
N VAL A 345 4.43 6.46 -15.89
CA VAL A 345 3.14 7.05 -16.28
C VAL A 345 2.52 6.29 -17.44
N TYR A 346 3.32 5.93 -18.45
CA TYR A 346 2.82 5.17 -19.60
C TYR A 346 2.33 3.78 -19.19
N LEU A 347 3.06 3.10 -18.30
CA LEU A 347 2.62 1.84 -17.71
C LEU A 347 1.27 1.97 -17.00
N MET A 348 1.11 3.05 -16.19
CA MET A 348 -0.15 3.31 -15.49
C MET A 348 -1.31 3.59 -16.46
N ILE A 349 -1.08 4.39 -17.49
CA ILE A 349 -2.10 4.70 -18.50
C ILE A 349 -2.58 3.42 -19.21
N LEU A 350 -1.66 2.56 -19.66
CA LEU A 350 -2.04 1.32 -20.34
C LEU A 350 -2.80 0.37 -19.41
N THR A 351 -2.34 0.22 -18.18
CA THR A 351 -3.00 -0.63 -17.18
C THR A 351 -4.40 -0.09 -16.86
N MET A 352 -4.53 1.20 -16.59
CA MET A 352 -5.84 1.81 -16.28
C MET A 352 -6.80 1.73 -17.47
N LYS A 353 -6.31 1.97 -18.70
CA LYS A 353 -7.13 1.80 -19.91
C LYS A 353 -7.67 0.38 -20.01
N LYS A 354 -6.84 -0.64 -19.77
CA LYS A 354 -7.26 -2.04 -19.80
C LYS A 354 -8.23 -2.37 -18.67
N GLY A 355 -7.97 -1.91 -17.43
CA GLY A 355 -8.86 -2.11 -16.30
C GLY A 355 -10.24 -1.50 -16.54
N LEU A 356 -10.28 -0.24 -17.02
CA LEU A 356 -11.53 0.48 -17.27
C LEU A 356 -12.37 -0.16 -18.41
N SER A 357 -11.75 -0.85 -19.37
CA SER A 357 -12.48 -1.58 -20.42
C SER A 357 -13.29 -2.76 -19.86
N ASN A 358 -12.89 -3.32 -18.71
CA ASN A 358 -13.65 -4.34 -17.97
C ASN A 358 -13.76 -3.97 -16.49
N MET A 359 -14.40 -2.81 -16.23
CA MET A 359 -14.46 -2.21 -14.90
C MET A 359 -15.12 -3.13 -13.86
N LYS A 360 -16.11 -3.93 -14.26
CA LYS A 360 -16.80 -4.84 -13.34
C LYS A 360 -15.89 -5.95 -12.81
N ALA A 361 -14.98 -6.46 -13.64
CA ALA A 361 -14.04 -7.50 -13.24
C ALA A 361 -12.87 -6.94 -12.40
N HIS A 362 -12.49 -5.66 -12.65
CA HIS A 362 -11.25 -5.07 -12.12
C HIS A 362 -11.47 -3.85 -11.22
N PHE A 363 -12.69 -3.63 -10.70
CA PHE A 363 -12.98 -2.43 -9.91
C PHE A 363 -12.11 -2.31 -8.64
N VAL A 364 -11.77 -3.42 -8.02
CA VAL A 364 -10.89 -3.45 -6.84
C VAL A 364 -9.48 -2.99 -7.21
N GLU A 365 -8.93 -3.57 -8.26
CA GLU A 365 -7.58 -3.28 -8.75
C GLU A 365 -7.45 -1.83 -9.23
N ILE A 366 -8.46 -1.36 -9.99
CA ILE A 366 -8.55 0.05 -10.43
C ILE A 366 -8.54 0.98 -9.21
N GLY A 367 -9.35 0.65 -8.20
CA GLY A 367 -9.42 1.40 -6.95
C GLY A 367 -8.07 1.44 -6.24
N ILE A 368 -7.40 0.29 -6.07
CA ILE A 368 -6.08 0.20 -5.42
C ILE A 368 -5.06 1.08 -6.14
N ILE A 369 -4.99 0.99 -7.48
CA ILE A 369 -4.03 1.77 -8.27
C ILE A 369 -4.36 3.26 -8.18
N ALA A 370 -5.61 3.66 -8.40
CA ALA A 370 -6.03 5.06 -8.39
C ALA A 370 -5.76 5.72 -7.03
N ILE A 371 -6.09 5.02 -5.93
CA ILE A 371 -5.88 5.53 -4.57
C ILE A 371 -4.40 5.57 -4.20
N ALA A 372 -3.61 4.59 -4.62
CA ALA A 372 -2.17 4.62 -4.40
C ALA A 372 -1.51 5.80 -5.12
N LEU A 373 -1.91 6.08 -6.37
CA LEU A 373 -1.44 7.25 -7.10
C LEU A 373 -1.88 8.56 -6.43
N LEU A 374 -3.13 8.66 -5.98
CA LEU A 374 -3.63 9.82 -5.25
C LEU A 374 -2.85 10.06 -3.95
N GLN A 375 -2.63 9.03 -3.15
CA GLN A 375 -1.85 9.13 -1.92
C GLN A 375 -0.38 9.48 -2.20
N SER A 376 0.16 9.07 -3.34
CA SER A 376 1.55 9.38 -3.74
C SER A 376 1.76 10.87 -4.08
N ILE A 377 0.70 11.68 -4.20
CA ILE A 377 0.83 13.14 -4.30
C ILE A 377 1.34 13.71 -2.99
N GLY A 378 0.85 13.23 -1.86
CA GLY A 378 1.14 13.78 -0.53
C GLY A 378 1.91 12.84 0.41
N SER A 379 2.40 11.69 -0.08
CA SER A 379 3.14 10.72 0.73
C SER A 379 3.95 9.77 -0.15
N ASN A 380 5.04 9.23 0.38
CA ASN A 380 5.90 8.27 -0.35
C ASN A 380 5.43 6.83 -0.16
N ILE A 381 4.12 6.56 -0.26
CA ILE A 381 3.55 5.25 0.13
C ILE A 381 4.12 4.06 -0.64
N LEU A 382 4.50 4.24 -1.90
CA LEU A 382 5.09 3.17 -2.72
C LEU A 382 6.56 2.89 -2.39
N ALA A 383 7.22 3.76 -1.61
CA ALA A 383 8.53 3.51 -1.02
C ALA A 383 8.46 2.72 0.31
N PHE A 384 7.27 2.32 0.76
CA PHE A 384 7.11 1.45 1.91
C PHE A 384 6.91 0.01 1.46
N GLN A 385 7.84 -0.85 1.84
CA GLN A 385 7.87 -2.27 1.47
C GLN A 385 6.53 -3.01 1.65
N PRO A 386 5.74 -2.82 2.72
CA PRO A 386 4.46 -3.52 2.85
C PRO A 386 3.37 -3.00 1.90
N VAL A 387 3.50 -1.78 1.36
CA VAL A 387 2.46 -1.16 0.50
C VAL A 387 2.67 -1.47 -0.98
N ALA A 388 3.91 -1.44 -1.46
CA ALA A 388 4.21 -1.65 -2.86
C ALA A 388 3.72 -3.00 -3.44
N PRO A 389 3.78 -4.16 -2.73
CA PRO A 389 3.33 -5.43 -3.27
C PRO A 389 1.86 -5.48 -3.67
N ILE A 390 0.93 -4.91 -2.88
CA ILE A 390 -0.51 -4.92 -3.23
C ILE A 390 -0.78 -4.05 -4.45
N PHE A 391 -0.05 -2.95 -4.62
CA PHE A 391 -0.14 -2.08 -5.79
C PHE A 391 0.29 -2.82 -7.06
N TRP A 392 1.46 -3.48 -7.04
CA TRP A 392 1.94 -4.25 -8.20
C TRP A 392 1.10 -5.49 -8.48
N PHE A 393 0.56 -6.12 -7.44
CA PHE A 393 -0.39 -7.21 -7.58
C PHE A 393 -1.64 -6.76 -8.34
N ALA A 394 -2.20 -5.59 -8.00
CA ALA A 394 -3.37 -5.04 -8.69
C ALA A 394 -3.08 -4.76 -10.17
N ILE A 395 -1.90 -4.19 -10.50
CA ILE A 395 -1.47 -4.00 -11.89
C ILE A 395 -1.39 -5.34 -12.61
N GLY A 396 -0.84 -6.36 -11.97
CA GLY A 396 -0.71 -7.70 -12.52
C GLY A 396 -2.06 -8.35 -12.83
N ARG A 397 -3.02 -8.25 -11.93
CA ARG A 397 -4.37 -8.80 -12.11
C ARG A 397 -5.10 -8.18 -13.30
N ILE A 398 -5.05 -6.86 -13.47
CA ILE A 398 -5.62 -6.20 -14.65
C ILE A 398 -4.97 -6.72 -15.94
N ASN A 399 -3.69 -7.07 -15.88
CA ASN A 399 -2.93 -7.54 -17.04
C ASN A 399 -2.87 -9.07 -17.17
N SER A 400 -3.57 -9.81 -16.31
CA SER A 400 -3.78 -11.24 -16.49
C SER A 400 -4.51 -11.50 -17.84
N GLN A 401 -4.21 -12.61 -18.47
CA GLN A 401 -5.07 -13.13 -19.51
C GLN A 401 -6.20 -13.85 -18.79
N GLU A 402 -7.42 -13.36 -18.91
CA GLU A 402 -8.60 -14.16 -18.61
C GLU A 402 -8.51 -15.40 -19.52
N GLU A 403 -8.32 -16.58 -18.97
CA GLU A 403 -8.71 -17.78 -19.65
C GLU A 403 -10.24 -17.66 -19.70
N GLU A 404 -10.78 -17.34 -20.87
CA GLU A 404 -12.21 -17.44 -21.13
C GLU A 404 -12.62 -18.89 -20.80
N GLU A 405 -13.25 -19.05 -19.63
CA GLU A 405 -14.02 -20.26 -19.30
C GLU A 405 -15.43 -20.13 -19.84
#